data_874384db0ef6736c74f392364f38f71f
#
_entry.id   874384db0ef6736c74f392364f38f71f
#
_cell.length_a   1.000
_cell.length_b   1.000
_cell.length_c   1.000
_cell.angle_alpha   90.00
_cell.angle_beta   90.00
_cell.angle_gamma   90.00
#
_symmetry.space_group_name_H-M   'P 1'
#
loop_
_entity.id
_entity.type
_entity.pdbx_description
1 polymer ?
#
loop_
_entity_poly.entity_id
_entity_poly.type
_entity_poly.pdbx_seq_one_letter_code
_entity_poly.pdbx_strand_id
1 'polypeptide(L)'
;MSVITFTIDGEQYSAKEGDSILHVAREHKIHIPTLCYLEGLSTFGACRLCLVEIEGTTKLFPACTTKPTEGMIVRTNTDKLKKYRKMIVELLASEGNHQCAVCVVNGHCELQDLAYDVGLDHVRFPYLYPEKTLDATHKDFIIDRNRCVLCIRCVRVCHEVEAAHVWDIAGRGIHCEIIADLNQSWGTSPSCTSCGKCVRVCPTGALFEKGAAVGEMQKERGFIKFIVNARTKREWVRVAPEDE
;
A
#
# COMPACT_ATOMS: atom_id res chain seq x y z
N MET A 1 16.16 25.61 7.90
CA MET A 1 15.89 24.25 7.41
C MET A 1 17.05 23.86 6.51
N SER A 2 17.75 22.78 6.81
CA SER A 2 18.84 22.29 5.96
C SER A 2 18.24 21.68 4.71
N VAL A 3 18.73 22.08 3.56
CA VAL A 3 18.39 21.49 2.27
C VAL A 3 19.49 20.47 1.97
N ILE A 4 19.09 19.25 1.68
CA ILE A 4 19.98 18.12 1.34
C ILE A 4 19.95 17.99 -0.18
N THR A 5 21.10 17.90 -0.81
CA THR A 5 21.22 17.69 -2.25
C THR A 5 21.72 16.29 -2.55
N PHE A 6 21.04 15.57 -3.43
CA PHE A 6 21.36 14.20 -3.81
C PHE A 6 20.92 13.90 -5.25
N THR A 7 21.33 12.75 -5.78
CA THR A 7 21.09 12.39 -7.17
C THR A 7 20.14 11.19 -7.28
N ILE A 8 19.14 11.26 -8.17
CA ILE A 8 18.30 10.11 -8.55
C ILE A 8 18.45 9.89 -10.06
N ASP A 9 18.87 8.69 -10.44
CA ASP A 9 19.04 8.24 -11.84
C ASP A 9 19.86 9.22 -12.72
N GLY A 10 20.85 9.90 -12.12
CA GLY A 10 21.76 10.83 -12.79
C GLY A 10 21.38 12.29 -12.73
N GLU A 11 20.19 12.63 -12.24
CA GLU A 11 19.72 14.02 -12.06
C GLU A 11 19.75 14.44 -10.60
N GLN A 12 20.07 15.71 -10.35
CA GLN A 12 20.22 16.27 -9.03
C GLN A 12 18.90 16.82 -8.49
N TYR A 13 18.58 16.47 -7.24
CA TYR A 13 17.35 16.90 -6.55
C TYR A 13 17.66 17.40 -5.15
N SER A 14 16.75 18.21 -4.61
CA SER A 14 16.82 18.74 -3.25
C SER A 14 15.73 18.14 -2.37
N ALA A 15 16.08 17.76 -1.16
CA ALA A 15 15.17 17.25 -0.14
C ALA A 15 15.14 18.17 1.07
N LYS A 16 13.99 18.30 1.71
CA LYS A 16 13.86 18.92 3.03
C LYS A 16 14.21 17.91 4.11
N GLU A 17 14.63 18.39 5.25
CA GLU A 17 14.85 17.55 6.42
C GLU A 17 13.56 16.75 6.76
N GLY A 18 13.69 15.43 6.80
CA GLY A 18 12.56 14.55 7.06
C GLY A 18 11.98 13.86 5.84
N ASP A 19 12.19 14.38 4.63
CA ASP A 19 11.72 13.76 3.40
C ASP A 19 12.36 12.39 3.18
N SER A 20 11.59 11.46 2.62
CA SER A 20 12.11 10.18 2.13
C SER A 20 12.49 10.29 0.65
N ILE A 21 13.35 9.38 0.18
CA ILE A 21 13.69 9.27 -1.25
C ILE A 21 12.42 9.13 -2.09
N LEU A 22 11.43 8.34 -1.63
CA LEU A 22 10.16 8.17 -2.33
C LEU A 22 9.35 9.46 -2.42
N HIS A 23 9.35 10.28 -1.36
CA HIS A 23 8.64 11.56 -1.36
C HIS A 23 9.19 12.48 -2.45
N VAL A 24 10.50 12.69 -2.47
CA VAL A 24 11.18 13.50 -3.49
C VAL A 24 10.95 12.94 -4.89
N ALA A 25 11.06 11.62 -5.07
CA ALA A 25 10.82 10.98 -6.36
C ALA A 25 9.40 11.28 -6.89
N ARG A 26 8.38 11.24 -6.02
CA ARG A 26 6.98 11.54 -6.40
C ARG A 26 6.76 13.00 -6.74
N GLU A 27 7.33 13.93 -5.98
CA GLU A 27 7.28 15.38 -6.30
C GLU A 27 7.82 15.67 -7.71
N HIS A 28 8.83 14.90 -8.14
CA HIS A 28 9.44 15.03 -9.46
C HIS A 28 8.94 14.02 -10.51
N LYS A 29 7.81 13.34 -10.25
CA LYS A 29 7.17 12.36 -11.15
C LYS A 29 8.05 11.18 -11.52
N ILE A 30 9.05 10.84 -10.70
CA ILE A 30 9.87 9.64 -10.86
C ILE A 30 9.08 8.44 -10.32
N HIS A 31 8.82 7.48 -11.19
CA HIS A 31 8.04 6.31 -10.83
C HIS A 31 8.86 5.30 -10.02
N ILE A 32 8.51 5.12 -8.75
CA ILE A 32 8.99 4.06 -7.88
C ILE A 32 7.76 3.27 -7.40
N PRO A 33 7.62 1.97 -7.76
CA PRO A 33 6.44 1.20 -7.43
C PRO A 33 6.29 0.98 -5.93
N THR A 34 5.07 0.99 -5.44
CA THR A 34 4.73 0.79 -4.03
C THR A 34 3.42 0.03 -3.90
N LEU A 35 3.21 -0.68 -2.78
CA LEU A 35 1.93 -1.30 -2.46
C LEU A 35 1.49 -1.00 -1.02
N CYS A 36 2.44 -0.88 -0.08
CA CYS A 36 2.11 -0.55 1.30
C CYS A 36 2.07 0.96 1.58
N TYR A 37 2.81 1.77 0.81
CA TYR A 37 2.82 3.22 0.97
C TYR A 37 1.50 3.83 0.48
N LEU A 38 0.97 4.75 1.26
CA LEU A 38 -0.13 5.63 0.87
C LEU A 38 0.14 7.01 1.45
N GLU A 39 0.05 8.04 0.63
CA GLU A 39 0.28 9.43 1.07
C GLU A 39 -0.75 9.83 2.13
N GLY A 40 -0.29 10.46 3.20
CA GLY A 40 -1.10 10.80 4.37
C GLY A 40 -1.13 9.73 5.46
N LEU A 41 -0.56 8.54 5.24
CA LEU A 41 -0.33 7.55 6.29
C LEU A 41 1.16 7.43 6.60
N SER A 42 1.48 7.01 7.82
CA SER A 42 2.86 6.71 8.22
C SER A 42 3.54 5.72 7.27
N THR A 43 4.84 5.80 7.14
CA THR A 43 5.60 4.87 6.30
C THR A 43 5.94 3.60 7.08
N PHE A 44 5.82 2.42 6.44
CA PHE A 44 6.08 1.14 7.10
C PHE A 44 7.16 0.29 6.43
N GLY A 45 7.31 0.40 5.11
CA GLY A 45 8.34 -0.34 4.36
C GLY A 45 8.10 -1.85 4.24
N ALA A 46 6.86 -2.34 4.38
CA ALA A 46 6.53 -3.77 4.40
C ALA A 46 6.69 -4.46 3.03
N CYS A 47 6.14 -3.88 1.96
CA CYS A 47 6.02 -4.56 0.67
C CYS A 47 7.34 -4.71 -0.11
N ARG A 48 8.36 -3.94 0.21
CA ARG A 48 9.68 -3.96 -0.45
C ARG A 48 9.67 -3.69 -1.97
N LEU A 49 8.59 -3.22 -2.54
CA LEU A 49 8.51 -2.85 -3.96
C LEU A 49 9.31 -1.58 -4.28
N CYS A 50 9.38 -0.65 -3.32
CA CYS A 50 10.10 0.61 -3.48
C CYS A 50 11.61 0.52 -3.25
N LEU A 51 12.21 -0.67 -3.38
CA LEU A 51 13.66 -0.83 -3.24
C LEU A 51 14.41 0.01 -4.28
N VAL A 52 15.50 0.65 -3.84
CA VAL A 52 16.45 1.40 -4.63
C VAL A 52 17.88 0.95 -4.33
N GLU A 53 18.80 1.19 -5.26
CA GLU A 53 20.23 1.03 -5.06
C GLU A 53 20.83 2.38 -4.67
N ILE A 54 21.78 2.35 -3.73
CA ILE A 54 22.57 3.51 -3.32
C ILE A 54 24.02 3.21 -3.65
N GLU A 55 24.70 4.13 -4.32
CA GLU A 55 26.10 3.98 -4.69
C GLU A 55 26.98 3.83 -3.43
N GLY A 56 28.03 3.03 -3.54
CA GLY A 56 28.92 2.71 -2.41
C GLY A 56 28.45 1.54 -1.51
N THR A 57 27.28 0.93 -1.80
CA THR A 57 26.79 -0.24 -1.05
C THR A 57 26.14 -1.29 -1.95
N THR A 58 26.23 -2.55 -1.56
CA THR A 58 25.52 -3.67 -2.24
C THR A 58 24.12 -3.91 -1.74
N LYS A 59 23.73 -3.26 -0.63
CA LYS A 59 22.40 -3.39 -0.01
C LYS A 59 21.35 -2.62 -0.78
N LEU A 60 20.11 -3.10 -0.75
CA LEU A 60 18.94 -2.41 -1.28
C LEU A 60 18.18 -1.73 -0.14
N PHE A 61 17.69 -0.53 -0.41
CA PHE A 61 17.00 0.30 0.58
C PHE A 61 15.57 0.60 0.15
N PRO A 62 14.58 0.54 1.06
CA PRO A 62 13.21 0.93 0.74
C PRO A 62 13.11 2.47 0.67
N ALA A 63 12.86 3.01 -0.50
CA ALA A 63 12.80 4.46 -0.73
C ALA A 63 11.79 5.18 0.16
N CYS A 64 10.69 4.50 0.57
CA CYS A 64 9.65 5.10 1.41
C CYS A 64 10.08 5.39 2.85
N THR A 65 11.11 4.70 3.36
CA THR A 65 11.62 4.87 4.74
C THR A 65 13.05 5.38 4.80
N THR A 66 13.75 5.42 3.67
CA THR A 66 15.14 5.90 3.60
C THR A 66 15.15 7.40 3.34
N LYS A 67 15.83 8.13 4.21
CA LYS A 67 16.07 9.58 4.07
C LYS A 67 17.32 9.79 3.22
N PRO A 68 17.32 10.74 2.28
CA PRO A 68 18.54 11.08 1.54
C PRO A 68 19.57 11.74 2.46
N THR A 69 20.84 11.61 2.08
CA THR A 69 21.97 12.32 2.69
C THR A 69 22.70 13.13 1.62
N GLU A 70 23.45 14.14 2.03
CA GLU A 70 24.19 14.99 1.11
C GLU A 70 25.11 14.18 0.19
N GLY A 71 25.01 14.43 -1.12
CA GLY A 71 25.79 13.74 -2.15
C GLY A 71 25.40 12.28 -2.42
N MET A 72 24.31 11.76 -1.82
CA MET A 72 23.83 10.40 -2.08
C MET A 72 23.48 10.22 -3.56
N ILE A 73 23.87 9.08 -4.14
CA ILE A 73 23.52 8.71 -5.51
C ILE A 73 22.60 7.50 -5.47
N VAL A 74 21.37 7.68 -5.96
CA VAL A 74 20.29 6.70 -5.94
C VAL A 74 19.97 6.26 -7.37
N ARG A 75 19.80 4.94 -7.56
CA ARG A 75 19.31 4.35 -8.82
C ARG A 75 17.98 3.66 -8.56
N THR A 76 16.97 3.99 -9.36
CA THR A 76 15.58 3.50 -9.14
C THR A 76 15.17 2.42 -10.12
N ASN A 77 15.86 2.28 -11.26
CA ASN A 77 15.42 1.43 -12.37
C ASN A 77 16.56 0.61 -12.98
N THR A 78 17.21 -0.25 -12.18
CA THR A 78 18.22 -1.20 -12.65
C THR A 78 17.60 -2.58 -12.94
N ASP A 79 18.29 -3.42 -13.72
CA ASP A 79 17.83 -4.79 -14.01
C ASP A 79 17.73 -5.63 -12.74
N LYS A 80 18.61 -5.39 -11.77
CA LYS A 80 18.54 -6.02 -10.45
C LYS A 80 17.25 -5.65 -9.72
N LEU A 81 16.86 -4.36 -9.70
CA LEU A 81 15.63 -3.89 -9.07
C LEU A 81 14.39 -4.44 -9.78
N LYS A 82 14.37 -4.45 -11.12
CA LYS A 82 13.30 -5.06 -11.91
C LYS A 82 13.09 -6.53 -11.57
N LYS A 83 14.20 -7.29 -11.49
CA LYS A 83 14.17 -8.71 -11.11
C LYS A 83 13.58 -8.91 -9.69
N TYR A 84 13.98 -8.12 -8.71
CA TYR A 84 13.45 -8.22 -7.35
C TYR A 84 11.98 -7.82 -7.27
N ARG A 85 11.56 -6.76 -7.95
CA ARG A 85 10.15 -6.34 -8.00
C ARG A 85 9.27 -7.42 -8.62
N LYS A 86 9.68 -8.00 -9.76
CA LYS A 86 8.96 -9.13 -10.38
C LYS A 86 8.83 -10.30 -9.40
N MET A 87 9.92 -10.68 -8.75
CA MET A 87 9.92 -11.77 -7.76
C MET A 87 8.98 -11.49 -6.58
N ILE A 88 8.93 -10.25 -6.07
CA ILE A 88 8.01 -9.89 -4.98
C ILE A 88 6.55 -10.03 -5.43
N VAL A 89 6.21 -9.57 -6.63
CA VAL A 89 4.84 -9.70 -7.16
C VAL A 89 4.47 -11.17 -7.40
N GLU A 90 5.40 -11.99 -7.89
CA GLU A 90 5.22 -13.44 -8.03
C GLU A 90 4.93 -14.11 -6.69
N LEU A 91 5.67 -13.75 -5.63
CA LEU A 91 5.45 -14.27 -4.28
C LEU A 91 4.06 -13.87 -3.75
N LEU A 92 3.67 -12.61 -3.91
CA LEU A 92 2.34 -12.15 -3.52
C LEU A 92 1.23 -12.91 -4.27
N ALA A 93 1.44 -13.22 -5.56
CA ALA A 93 0.50 -13.99 -6.35
C ALA A 93 0.43 -15.46 -5.93
N SER A 94 1.54 -16.06 -5.44
CA SER A 94 1.58 -17.45 -4.97
C SER A 94 1.04 -17.65 -3.55
N GLU A 95 1.08 -16.61 -2.71
CA GLU A 95 0.63 -16.66 -1.32
C GLU A 95 -0.88 -16.43 -1.14
N GLY A 96 -1.57 -15.85 -2.13
CA GLY A 96 -2.98 -15.48 -2.04
C GLY A 96 -3.86 -16.15 -3.09
N ASN A 97 -5.15 -16.34 -2.77
CA ASN A 97 -6.15 -16.83 -3.72
C ASN A 97 -6.71 -15.68 -4.56
N HIS A 98 -5.88 -15.10 -5.44
CA HIS A 98 -6.25 -13.94 -6.26
C HIS A 98 -7.09 -14.33 -7.49
N GLN A 99 -8.36 -14.66 -7.27
CA GLN A 99 -9.31 -14.94 -8.35
C GLN A 99 -9.83 -13.63 -8.97
N CYS A 100 -9.05 -13.04 -9.87
CA CYS A 100 -9.33 -11.73 -10.46
C CYS A 100 -10.64 -11.70 -11.26
N ALA A 101 -10.95 -12.78 -11.98
CA ALA A 101 -12.15 -12.87 -12.84
C ALA A 101 -13.47 -12.63 -12.10
N VAL A 102 -13.53 -12.88 -10.79
CA VAL A 102 -14.73 -12.71 -9.94
C VAL A 102 -14.49 -11.67 -8.84
N CYS A 103 -13.50 -10.80 -8.99
CA CYS A 103 -13.14 -9.81 -7.99
C CYS A 103 -13.86 -8.49 -8.23
N VAL A 104 -14.38 -7.90 -7.16
CA VAL A 104 -15.11 -6.62 -7.21
C VAL A 104 -14.23 -5.43 -7.68
N VAL A 105 -12.92 -5.52 -7.55
CA VAL A 105 -11.95 -4.51 -8.02
C VAL A 105 -11.19 -4.96 -9.26
N ASN A 106 -11.71 -5.92 -10.03
CA ASN A 106 -11.05 -6.35 -11.26
C ASN A 106 -10.90 -5.16 -12.23
N GLY A 107 -9.68 -4.90 -12.73
CA GLY A 107 -9.38 -3.72 -13.55
C GLY A 107 -9.07 -2.44 -12.75
N HIS A 108 -9.23 -2.45 -11.41
CA HIS A 108 -8.96 -1.31 -10.50
C HIS A 108 -8.09 -1.71 -9.30
N CYS A 109 -7.29 -2.76 -9.45
CA CYS A 109 -6.49 -3.37 -8.39
C CYS A 109 -5.01 -3.00 -8.52
N GLU A 110 -4.43 -2.35 -7.51
CA GLU A 110 -3.01 -1.98 -7.52
C GLU A 110 -2.06 -3.18 -7.67
N LEU A 111 -2.48 -4.39 -7.26
CA LEU A 111 -1.67 -5.60 -7.50
C LEU A 111 -1.70 -6.01 -8.98
N GLN A 112 -2.83 -5.84 -9.69
CA GLN A 112 -2.91 -6.06 -11.14
C GLN A 112 -2.05 -5.05 -11.91
N ASP A 113 -2.11 -3.77 -11.52
CA ASP A 113 -1.29 -2.72 -12.12
C ASP A 113 0.21 -3.03 -11.94
N LEU A 114 0.62 -3.42 -10.73
CA LEU A 114 1.99 -3.85 -10.45
C LEU A 114 2.42 -5.09 -11.25
N ALA A 115 1.52 -6.07 -11.41
CA ALA A 115 1.81 -7.27 -12.22
C ALA A 115 2.05 -6.88 -13.68
N TYR A 116 1.28 -5.95 -14.21
CA TYR A 116 1.49 -5.39 -15.54
C TYR A 116 2.82 -4.63 -15.64
N ASP A 117 3.11 -3.73 -14.69
CA ASP A 117 4.32 -2.90 -14.66
C ASP A 117 5.62 -3.73 -14.60
N VAL A 118 5.61 -4.84 -13.89
CA VAL A 118 6.78 -5.74 -13.79
C VAL A 118 6.83 -6.79 -14.91
N GLY A 119 5.88 -6.78 -15.84
CA GLY A 119 5.78 -7.75 -16.93
C GLY A 119 5.60 -9.18 -16.41
N LEU A 120 4.65 -9.36 -15.47
CA LEU A 120 4.34 -10.68 -14.94
C LEU A 120 3.45 -11.44 -15.92
N ASP A 121 4.01 -12.45 -16.57
CA ASP A 121 3.36 -13.35 -17.50
C ASP A 121 3.01 -14.72 -16.88
N HIS A 122 3.83 -15.16 -15.93
CA HIS A 122 3.61 -16.41 -15.18
C HIS A 122 4.29 -16.32 -13.81
N VAL A 123 3.84 -17.16 -12.88
CA VAL A 123 4.41 -17.28 -11.52
C VAL A 123 5.30 -18.51 -11.48
N ARG A 124 6.58 -18.34 -11.16
CA ARG A 124 7.59 -19.41 -11.08
C ARG A 124 7.54 -20.18 -9.77
N PHE A 125 6.99 -19.59 -8.73
CA PHE A 125 6.88 -20.19 -7.41
C PHE A 125 5.69 -21.14 -7.32
N PRO A 126 5.77 -22.22 -6.54
CA PRO A 126 4.63 -23.09 -6.27
C PRO A 126 3.51 -22.28 -5.60
N TYR A 127 2.27 -22.53 -6.02
CA TYR A 127 1.11 -21.97 -5.37
C TYR A 127 0.89 -22.63 -4.01
N LEU A 128 0.70 -21.85 -2.94
CA LEU A 128 0.71 -22.36 -1.57
C LEU A 128 -0.66 -22.89 -1.10
N TYR A 129 -1.73 -22.68 -1.88
CA TYR A 129 -3.11 -23.07 -1.51
C TYR A 129 -3.49 -22.68 -0.08
N PRO A 130 -3.37 -21.40 0.30
CA PRO A 130 -3.62 -21.00 1.67
C PRO A 130 -5.10 -21.14 2.02
N GLU A 131 -5.38 -21.68 3.21
CA GLU A 131 -6.72 -21.68 3.80
C GLU A 131 -6.94 -20.34 4.51
N LYS A 132 -7.55 -19.38 3.83
CA LYS A 132 -7.86 -18.05 4.37
C LYS A 132 -9.36 -17.88 4.56
N THR A 133 -9.73 -17.23 5.67
CA THR A 133 -11.13 -17.00 6.02
C THR A 133 -11.69 -15.75 5.35
N LEU A 134 -13.02 -15.77 5.15
CA LEU A 134 -13.81 -14.62 4.75
C LEU A 134 -14.70 -14.23 5.94
N ASP A 135 -14.75 -12.93 6.27
CA ASP A 135 -15.65 -12.40 7.28
C ASP A 135 -16.64 -11.43 6.62
N ALA A 136 -17.90 -11.82 6.58
CA ALA A 136 -19.01 -11.03 6.07
C ALA A 136 -20.01 -10.62 7.18
N THR A 137 -19.56 -10.62 8.44
CA THR A 137 -20.44 -10.32 9.58
C THR A 137 -20.79 -8.83 9.70
N HIS A 138 -19.90 -7.91 9.23
CA HIS A 138 -20.22 -6.49 9.23
C HIS A 138 -21.43 -6.19 8.33
N LYS A 139 -22.29 -5.24 8.71
CA LYS A 139 -23.53 -4.94 7.98
C LYS A 139 -23.29 -4.47 6.52
N ASP A 140 -22.26 -3.66 6.28
CA ASP A 140 -22.02 -2.98 4.99
C ASP A 140 -20.78 -3.53 4.25
N PHE A 141 -19.84 -4.19 4.94
CA PHE A 141 -18.53 -4.53 4.40
C PHE A 141 -18.17 -6.01 4.58
N ILE A 142 -17.19 -6.45 3.78
CA ILE A 142 -16.63 -7.80 3.82
C ILE A 142 -15.10 -7.70 3.83
N ILE A 143 -14.45 -8.57 4.60
CA ILE A 143 -13.02 -8.85 4.45
C ILE A 143 -12.84 -10.27 3.90
N ASP A 144 -12.21 -10.38 2.73
CA ASP A 144 -11.75 -11.62 2.12
C ASP A 144 -10.22 -11.70 2.25
N ARG A 145 -9.75 -12.48 3.21
CA ARG A 145 -8.31 -12.62 3.49
C ARG A 145 -7.56 -13.35 2.38
N ASN A 146 -8.26 -14.06 1.48
CA ASN A 146 -7.67 -14.67 0.30
C ASN A 146 -7.00 -13.66 -0.64
N ARG A 147 -7.49 -12.43 -0.65
CA ARG A 147 -7.00 -11.33 -1.51
C ARG A 147 -6.11 -10.33 -0.77
N CYS A 148 -5.79 -10.62 0.49
CA CYS A 148 -5.00 -9.74 1.33
C CYS A 148 -3.50 -9.89 1.04
N VAL A 149 -2.83 -8.78 0.73
CA VAL A 149 -1.38 -8.69 0.48
C VAL A 149 -0.61 -8.16 1.69
N LEU A 150 -1.21 -8.16 2.86
CA LEU A 150 -0.60 -7.71 4.13
C LEU A 150 0.08 -6.33 4.06
N CYS A 151 -0.48 -5.41 3.27
CA CYS A 151 0.05 -4.05 3.13
C CYS A 151 -0.18 -3.16 4.36
N ILE A 152 -1.02 -3.61 5.29
CA ILE A 152 -1.42 -2.95 6.54
C ILE A 152 -1.96 -1.51 6.42
N ARG A 153 -2.41 -1.08 5.23
CA ARG A 153 -3.05 0.23 5.07
C ARG A 153 -4.34 0.35 5.90
N CYS A 154 -5.12 -0.73 6.02
CA CYS A 154 -6.34 -0.78 6.83
C CYS A 154 -6.06 -0.59 8.32
N VAL A 155 -5.00 -1.18 8.83
CA VAL A 155 -4.54 -1.01 10.23
C VAL A 155 -4.18 0.45 10.46
N ARG A 156 -3.31 1.00 9.63
CA ARG A 156 -2.82 2.39 9.78
C ARG A 156 -3.93 3.42 9.63
N VAL A 157 -4.80 3.30 8.64
CA VAL A 157 -5.89 4.28 8.47
C VAL A 157 -6.87 4.24 9.64
N CYS A 158 -7.14 3.06 10.18
CA CYS A 158 -8.02 2.90 11.34
C CYS A 158 -7.40 3.47 12.61
N HIS A 159 -6.07 3.31 12.76
CA HIS A 159 -5.31 3.87 13.87
C HIS A 159 -5.08 5.38 13.75
N GLU A 160 -4.50 5.83 12.62
CA GLU A 160 -3.97 7.18 12.46
C GLU A 160 -5.05 8.20 12.07
N VAL A 161 -6.05 7.78 11.29
CA VAL A 161 -7.07 8.67 10.73
C VAL A 161 -8.39 8.56 11.48
N GLU A 162 -8.84 7.36 11.82
CA GLU A 162 -10.12 7.15 12.52
C GLU A 162 -9.96 7.09 14.04
N ALA A 163 -8.80 6.66 14.54
CA ALA A 163 -8.52 6.39 15.96
C ALA A 163 -9.44 5.31 16.58
N ALA A 164 -9.99 4.42 15.76
CA ALA A 164 -10.88 3.34 16.21
C ALA A 164 -10.17 2.04 16.55
N HIS A 165 -8.93 1.84 16.08
CA HIS A 165 -8.04 0.71 16.40
C HIS A 165 -8.64 -0.69 16.18
N VAL A 166 -9.55 -0.84 15.22
CA VAL A 166 -10.25 -2.11 14.97
C VAL A 166 -9.32 -3.19 14.41
N TRP A 167 -8.42 -2.79 13.51
CA TRP A 167 -7.59 -3.71 12.76
C TRP A 167 -6.20 -3.91 13.36
N ASP A 168 -5.77 -5.17 13.40
CA ASP A 168 -4.42 -5.56 13.82
C ASP A 168 -3.92 -6.75 12.99
N ILE A 169 -2.71 -7.22 13.29
CA ILE A 169 -2.05 -8.35 12.64
C ILE A 169 -1.90 -9.49 13.64
N ALA A 170 -2.35 -10.68 13.27
CA ALA A 170 -2.08 -11.90 13.99
C ALA A 170 -1.18 -12.87 13.22
N GLY A 171 -0.57 -13.80 13.91
CA GLY A 171 0.25 -14.84 13.31
C GLY A 171 1.66 -14.38 12.89
N ARG A 172 2.37 -15.30 12.23
CA ARG A 172 3.74 -15.08 11.71
C ARG A 172 3.96 -15.84 10.40
N GLY A 173 4.81 -15.31 9.52
CA GLY A 173 5.12 -15.94 8.23
C GLY A 173 3.85 -16.15 7.40
N ILE A 174 3.66 -17.34 6.84
CA ILE A 174 2.50 -17.70 6.01
C ILE A 174 1.17 -17.68 6.77
N HIS A 175 1.20 -17.73 8.11
CA HIS A 175 0.03 -17.67 8.97
C HIS A 175 -0.32 -16.23 9.39
N CYS A 176 0.40 -15.24 8.84
CA CYS A 176 0.11 -13.83 9.11
C CYS A 176 -1.22 -13.44 8.47
N GLU A 177 -2.07 -12.76 9.24
CA GLU A 177 -3.37 -12.29 8.74
C GLU A 177 -3.83 -11.01 9.44
N ILE A 178 -4.72 -10.29 8.79
CA ILE A 178 -5.40 -9.12 9.36
C ILE A 178 -6.60 -9.60 10.19
N ILE A 179 -6.67 -9.17 11.43
CA ILE A 179 -7.74 -9.50 12.38
C ILE A 179 -8.49 -8.24 12.80
N ALA A 180 -9.75 -8.40 13.21
CA ALA A 180 -10.52 -7.35 13.85
C ALA A 180 -10.48 -7.55 15.38
N ASP A 181 -10.24 -6.47 16.13
CA ASP A 181 -10.08 -6.46 17.58
C ASP A 181 -9.13 -7.60 18.05
N LEU A 182 -9.55 -8.44 18.98
CA LEU A 182 -8.81 -9.62 19.46
C LEU A 182 -9.20 -10.89 18.68
N ASN A 183 -9.21 -10.82 17.35
CA ASN A 183 -9.64 -11.89 16.46
C ASN A 183 -11.15 -12.22 16.57
N GLN A 184 -11.95 -11.19 16.83
CA GLN A 184 -13.42 -11.27 16.83
C GLN A 184 -13.96 -11.10 15.40
N SER A 185 -15.24 -11.45 15.22
CA SER A 185 -15.95 -11.14 13.98
C SER A 185 -16.07 -9.63 13.80
N TRP A 186 -15.80 -9.12 12.60
CA TRP A 186 -15.80 -7.67 12.34
C TRP A 186 -17.15 -7.01 12.68
N GLY A 187 -18.28 -7.70 12.39
CA GLY A 187 -19.62 -7.19 12.67
C GLY A 187 -19.95 -7.05 14.15
N THR A 188 -19.19 -7.68 15.04
CA THR A 188 -19.35 -7.56 16.50
C THR A 188 -18.39 -6.58 17.15
N SER A 189 -17.51 -5.95 16.36
CA SER A 189 -16.54 -4.98 16.86
C SER A 189 -17.22 -3.74 17.45
N PRO A 190 -17.09 -3.48 18.77
CA PRO A 190 -17.68 -2.30 19.41
C PRO A 190 -16.95 -1.00 19.04
N SER A 191 -15.71 -1.11 18.58
CA SER A 191 -14.87 0.03 18.21
C SER A 191 -15.07 0.48 16.76
N CYS A 192 -15.71 -0.34 15.92
CA CYS A 192 -15.89 -0.03 14.51
C CYS A 192 -16.93 1.07 14.29
N THR A 193 -16.49 2.20 13.72
CA THR A 193 -17.34 3.34 13.37
C THR A 193 -18.09 3.17 12.04
N SER A 194 -17.89 2.06 11.34
CA SER A 194 -18.44 1.81 10.00
C SER A 194 -18.06 2.89 8.95
N CYS A 195 -16.94 3.59 9.13
CA CYS A 195 -16.55 4.72 8.29
C CYS A 195 -16.07 4.33 6.88
N GLY A 196 -15.83 3.05 6.59
CA GLY A 196 -15.40 2.56 5.28
C GLY A 196 -13.97 2.93 4.85
N LYS A 197 -13.20 3.71 5.65
CA LYS A 197 -11.85 4.15 5.26
C LYS A 197 -10.90 2.98 4.99
N CYS A 198 -10.97 1.90 5.78
CA CYS A 198 -10.19 0.68 5.57
C CYS A 198 -10.49 -0.01 4.22
N VAL A 199 -11.74 0.04 3.77
CA VAL A 199 -12.18 -0.49 2.47
C VAL A 199 -11.57 0.35 1.33
N ARG A 200 -11.65 1.68 1.44
CA ARG A 200 -11.14 2.60 0.41
C ARG A 200 -9.62 2.55 0.26
N VAL A 201 -8.83 2.43 1.35
CA VAL A 201 -7.36 2.39 1.26
C VAL A 201 -6.81 1.03 0.87
N CYS A 202 -7.61 -0.02 0.91
CA CYS A 202 -7.17 -1.36 0.53
C CYS A 202 -6.76 -1.39 -0.95
N PRO A 203 -5.53 -1.82 -1.29
CA PRO A 203 -5.04 -1.81 -2.66
C PRO A 203 -5.64 -2.92 -3.53
N THR A 204 -6.24 -3.93 -2.89
CA THR A 204 -6.82 -5.10 -3.55
C THR A 204 -8.31 -5.25 -3.23
N GLY A 205 -8.91 -6.33 -3.67
CA GLY A 205 -10.28 -6.72 -3.32
C GLY A 205 -10.43 -7.42 -1.97
N ALA A 206 -9.45 -7.29 -1.06
CA ALA A 206 -9.53 -7.93 0.25
C ALA A 206 -10.59 -7.29 1.16
N LEU A 207 -10.73 -5.97 1.13
CA LEU A 207 -11.79 -5.23 1.84
C LEU A 207 -12.69 -4.59 0.80
N PHE A 208 -13.99 -4.86 0.87
CA PHE A 208 -14.96 -4.37 -0.11
C PHE A 208 -16.36 -4.18 0.47
N GLU A 209 -17.22 -3.49 -0.28
CA GLU A 209 -18.61 -3.21 0.06
C GLU A 209 -19.51 -4.40 -0.31
N LYS A 210 -20.47 -4.72 0.54
CA LYS A 210 -21.50 -5.73 0.22
C LYS A 210 -22.33 -5.28 -0.97
N GLY A 211 -22.65 -6.22 -1.85
CA GLY A 211 -23.48 -5.97 -3.04
C GLY A 211 -22.72 -5.41 -4.23
N ALA A 212 -21.43 -5.08 -4.09
CA ALA A 212 -20.62 -4.64 -5.23
C ALA A 212 -20.47 -5.76 -6.28
N ALA A 213 -20.67 -5.44 -7.54
CA ALA A 213 -20.48 -6.36 -8.66
C ALA A 213 -19.01 -6.51 -9.04
N VAL A 214 -18.71 -7.49 -9.89
CA VAL A 214 -17.35 -7.72 -10.40
C VAL A 214 -16.86 -6.51 -11.18
N GLY A 215 -15.68 -5.99 -10.85
CA GLY A 215 -15.06 -4.84 -11.52
C GLY A 215 -15.72 -3.48 -11.23
N GLU A 216 -16.69 -3.42 -10.33
CA GLU A 216 -17.45 -2.19 -10.06
C GLU A 216 -16.70 -1.24 -9.10
N MET A 217 -15.92 -1.78 -8.15
CA MET A 217 -15.30 -0.96 -7.11
C MET A 217 -14.05 -0.24 -7.57
N GLN A 218 -14.19 1.07 -7.79
CA GLN A 218 -13.07 1.99 -7.89
C GLN A 218 -12.78 2.61 -6.52
N LYS A 219 -11.53 2.58 -6.09
CA LYS A 219 -11.14 3.04 -4.75
C LYS A 219 -10.36 4.34 -4.82
N GLU A 220 -11.04 5.45 -4.64
CA GLU A 220 -10.41 6.76 -4.49
C GLU A 220 -9.71 6.88 -3.13
N ARG A 221 -8.44 7.26 -3.15
CA ARG A 221 -7.58 7.31 -1.94
C ARG A 221 -7.09 8.72 -1.59
N GLY A 222 -7.31 9.69 -2.46
CA GLY A 222 -6.89 11.08 -2.29
C GLY A 222 -7.42 11.76 -1.03
N PHE A 223 -8.59 11.31 -0.53
CA PHE A 223 -9.21 11.84 0.68
C PHE A 223 -8.33 11.74 1.93
N ILE A 224 -7.42 10.77 2.02
CA ILE A 224 -6.53 10.59 3.17
C ILE A 224 -5.59 11.79 3.30
N LYS A 225 -4.92 12.15 2.21
CA LYS A 225 -4.05 13.32 2.17
C LYS A 225 -4.80 14.59 2.57
N PHE A 226 -6.03 14.75 2.05
CA PHE A 226 -6.89 15.89 2.39
C PHE A 226 -7.18 15.94 3.90
N ILE A 227 -7.65 14.84 4.50
CA ILE A 227 -7.95 14.81 5.95
C ILE A 227 -6.70 15.12 6.79
N VAL A 228 -5.57 14.51 6.47
CA VAL A 228 -4.32 14.72 7.22
C VAL A 228 -3.85 16.16 7.10
N ASN A 229 -3.86 16.73 5.89
CA ASN A 229 -3.49 18.12 5.66
C ASN A 229 -4.42 19.10 6.39
N ALA A 230 -5.74 18.88 6.33
CA ALA A 230 -6.71 19.72 7.01
C ALA A 230 -6.52 19.69 8.54
N ARG A 231 -6.23 18.54 9.12
CA ARG A 231 -5.92 18.39 10.55
C ARG A 231 -4.61 19.12 10.92
N THR A 232 -3.56 18.96 10.11
CA THR A 232 -2.26 19.59 10.37
C THR A 232 -2.34 21.10 10.29
N LYS A 233 -3.05 21.64 9.30
CA LYS A 233 -3.24 23.09 9.12
C LYS A 233 -4.33 23.68 9.99
N ARG A 234 -5.16 22.84 10.63
CA ARG A 234 -6.40 23.22 11.34
C ARG A 234 -7.39 24.00 10.45
N GLU A 235 -7.32 23.78 9.14
CA GLU A 235 -8.17 24.41 8.13
C GLU A 235 -8.98 23.34 7.41
N TRP A 236 -10.29 23.43 7.50
CA TRP A 236 -11.23 22.55 6.78
C TRP A 236 -11.76 23.31 5.58
N VAL A 237 -10.98 23.33 4.51
CA VAL A 237 -11.43 23.89 3.23
C VAL A 237 -12.08 22.77 2.42
N ARG A 238 -13.31 22.98 1.98
CA ARG A 238 -13.97 22.09 1.02
C ARG A 238 -13.34 22.32 -0.35
N VAL A 239 -12.38 21.49 -0.71
CA VAL A 239 -11.85 21.48 -2.08
C VAL A 239 -12.82 20.67 -2.92
N ALA A 240 -13.48 21.34 -3.87
CA ALA A 240 -14.17 20.63 -4.93
C ALA A 240 -13.15 19.74 -5.67
N PRO A 241 -13.50 18.52 -6.13
CA PRO A 241 -12.63 17.79 -7.02
C PRO A 241 -12.31 18.71 -8.20
N GLU A 242 -11.04 18.90 -8.48
CA GLU A 242 -10.60 19.53 -9.72
C GLU A 242 -11.04 18.55 -10.81
N ASP A 243 -11.91 19.01 -11.70
CA ASP A 243 -12.32 18.26 -12.88
C ASP A 243 -11.06 18.03 -13.71
N GLU A 244 -10.60 16.75 -13.80
CA GLU A 244 -9.55 16.30 -14.70
C GLU A 244 -10.15 16.10 -16.13
#